data_e977dee6866d38ec4d227ca7cd669a5b
#
_entry.id   e977dee6866d38ec4d227ca7cd669a5b
#
_cell.length_a   1.000
_cell.length_b   1.000
_cell.length_c   1.000
_cell.angle_alpha   90.00
_cell.angle_beta   90.00
_cell.angle_gamma   90.00
#
_symmetry.space_group_name_H-M   'P 1'
#
loop_
_entity.id
_entity.type
_entity.pdbx_description
1 polymer ?
#
loop_
_entity_poly.entity_id
_entity_poly.type
_entity_poly.pdbx_seq_one_letter_code
_entity_poly.pdbx_strand_id
1 'polypeptide(L)'
;MNLNLWADSHSDEQRETPSPAAPIKLSHTASQRRIETTILSSLRAWLLTDYAAAYCRSLRATPLYRRCYWIDAWGLDSRSTATLPASENAENAQSQKRAQKKKAEQPISPLLQPIVQMSQSLTEECPARPFALYGIMLEERAAPKNASTAVKEQPAWPRESGIVHANWREHGAALLAAIEQAPAIFLLNPFGQTIFVHDDLAPLYQRTTAPTELCLLISHTQLERQVAAAARNPNGAAALTALLRTDRWKALAAEHDTSATVVGMIDLLRAAMQKHLPFVQSLSVPVIRQAAVVAEAPYTLLFATRRKDSLFSMNDAVCQQRRRLEEESRRGLLSETWFSAQQAERLAQEQQALYEETARQGRAQHIRRWPDLRQQLLLSHFGRFTLAEYDAIIQRLLREGSVRCQWRKQGGEPIPAMDDVLLW
;
A
#
# COMPACT_ATOMS: atom_id res chain seq x y z
N MET A 1 63.51 -4.28 2.41
CA MET A 1 63.40 -3.91 3.86
C MET A 1 62.04 -4.36 4.31
N ASN A 2 61.99 -5.53 4.94
CA ASN A 2 60.80 -6.11 5.56
C ASN A 2 60.74 -5.64 7.01
N LEU A 3 59.64 -5.03 7.43
CA LEU A 3 59.34 -4.81 8.83
C LEU A 3 58.11 -5.69 9.19
N ASN A 4 58.41 -6.90 9.68
CA ASN A 4 57.46 -7.69 10.47
C ASN A 4 57.39 -7.09 11.88
N LEU A 5 56.24 -6.58 12.22
CA LEU A 5 55.90 -6.03 13.55
C LEU A 5 54.63 -6.70 14.05
N TRP A 6 54.68 -7.96 14.36
CA TRP A 6 53.71 -8.65 15.24
C TRP A 6 54.19 -10.10 15.41
N ALA A 7 55.08 -10.32 16.36
CA ALA A 7 55.35 -11.65 16.87
C ALA A 7 55.41 -11.57 18.42
N ASP A 8 54.62 -12.47 19.00
CA ASP A 8 54.73 -13.09 20.28
C ASP A 8 54.54 -12.32 21.60
N SER A 9 53.39 -12.59 22.21
CA SER A 9 53.41 -12.86 23.64
C SER A 9 52.28 -13.89 23.98
N HIS A 10 52.71 -15.14 24.12
CA HIS A 10 51.95 -16.19 24.81
C HIS A 10 51.91 -15.84 26.30
N SER A 11 50.69 -15.75 26.84
CA SER A 11 50.42 -16.00 28.27
C SER A 11 49.15 -16.78 28.38
N ASP A 12 49.31 -18.04 28.79
CA ASP A 12 48.28 -18.92 29.23
C ASP A 12 47.54 -18.34 30.44
N GLU A 13 46.32 -17.86 30.21
CA GLU A 13 45.34 -17.70 31.27
C GLU A 13 44.11 -18.58 30.96
N GLN A 14 43.94 -19.60 31.79
CA GLN A 14 42.76 -20.42 31.85
C GLN A 14 41.52 -19.54 32.05
N ARG A 15 40.76 -19.32 30.97
CA ARG A 15 39.43 -18.71 31.07
C ARG A 15 38.38 -19.80 31.26
N GLU A 16 37.83 -19.78 32.44
CA GLU A 16 36.57 -20.47 32.77
C GLU A 16 35.51 -20.08 31.74
N THR A 17 34.92 -21.04 31.05
CA THR A 17 33.80 -20.86 30.13
C THR A 17 32.57 -20.45 30.92
N PRO A 18 31.99 -19.26 30.69
CA PRO A 18 30.73 -18.91 31.31
C PRO A 18 29.60 -19.76 30.69
N SER A 19 28.82 -20.35 31.58
CA SER A 19 27.58 -21.06 31.26
C SER A 19 26.68 -20.22 30.33
N PRO A 20 26.02 -20.82 29.31
CA PRO A 20 25.19 -20.08 28.39
C PRO A 20 24.01 -19.48 29.16
N ALA A 21 24.03 -18.18 29.32
CA ALA A 21 22.91 -17.40 29.84
C ALA A 21 21.70 -17.58 28.93
N ALA A 22 20.56 -17.93 29.54
CA ALA A 22 19.28 -18.08 28.83
C ALA A 22 18.94 -16.85 27.98
N PRO A 23 18.41 -17.01 26.77
CA PRO A 23 18.15 -15.90 25.86
C PRO A 23 17.09 -14.95 26.43
N ILE A 24 17.45 -13.69 26.61
CA ILE A 24 16.55 -12.60 27.01
C ILE A 24 15.53 -12.36 25.88
N LYS A 25 14.35 -12.98 26.00
CA LYS A 25 13.28 -12.96 24.97
C LYS A 25 12.37 -11.71 25.01
N LEU A 26 12.62 -10.71 25.82
CA LEU A 26 11.59 -9.69 26.14
C LEU A 26 11.75 -8.31 25.52
N SER A 27 12.90 -7.95 24.94
CA SER A 27 13.09 -6.59 24.39
C SER A 27 12.74 -6.43 22.89
N HIS A 28 12.81 -7.51 22.11
CA HIS A 28 12.57 -7.46 20.68
C HIS A 28 11.11 -7.19 20.27
N THR A 29 10.13 -7.65 21.03
CA THR A 29 8.72 -7.59 20.65
C THR A 29 8.11 -6.19 20.73
N ALA A 30 8.45 -5.37 21.73
CA ALA A 30 7.91 -4.02 21.88
C ALA A 30 8.49 -3.04 20.85
N SER A 31 9.79 -3.13 20.59
CA SER A 31 10.47 -2.33 19.57
C SER A 31 9.98 -2.66 18.17
N GLN A 32 9.82 -3.93 17.86
CA GLN A 32 9.33 -4.38 16.56
C GLN A 32 7.88 -3.92 16.29
N ARG A 33 6.99 -4.00 17.28
CA ARG A 33 5.62 -3.48 17.18
C ARG A 33 5.58 -1.98 16.94
N ARG A 34 6.44 -1.21 17.62
CA ARG A 34 6.52 0.25 17.43
C ARG A 34 6.95 0.61 16.01
N ILE A 35 7.90 -0.14 15.44
CA ILE A 35 8.35 0.03 14.06
C ILE A 35 7.22 -0.29 13.08
N GLU A 36 6.52 -1.42 13.27
CA GLU A 36 5.38 -1.81 12.43
C GLU A 36 4.26 -0.76 12.44
N THR A 37 3.90 -0.24 13.61
CA THR A 37 2.89 0.82 13.75
C THR A 37 3.30 2.09 12.98
N THR A 38 4.57 2.48 13.06
CA THR A 38 5.09 3.65 12.34
C THR A 38 5.02 3.45 10.83
N ILE A 39 5.38 2.26 10.33
CA ILE A 39 5.33 1.93 8.91
C ILE A 39 3.88 1.98 8.40
N LEU A 40 2.96 1.35 9.11
CA LEU A 40 1.54 1.33 8.73
C LEU A 40 0.94 2.74 8.71
N SER A 41 1.30 3.57 9.70
CA SER A 41 0.86 4.97 9.74
C SER A 41 1.40 5.78 8.56
N SER A 42 2.67 5.60 8.20
CA SER A 42 3.30 6.25 7.05
C SER A 42 2.67 5.81 5.74
N LEU A 43 2.36 4.50 5.59
CA LEU A 43 1.68 3.97 4.41
C LEU A 43 0.26 4.52 4.26
N ARG A 44 -0.51 4.58 5.36
CA ARG A 44 -1.85 5.18 5.35
C ARG A 44 -1.79 6.64 4.94
N ALA A 45 -0.89 7.41 5.53
CA ALA A 45 -0.72 8.82 5.21
C ALA A 45 -0.39 9.01 3.72
N TRP A 46 0.58 8.26 3.20
CA TRP A 46 0.93 8.30 1.79
C TRP A 46 -0.22 7.91 0.86
N LEU A 47 -0.87 6.78 1.11
CA LEU A 47 -2.01 6.34 0.28
C LEU A 47 -3.16 7.34 0.32
N LEU A 48 -3.41 7.97 1.48
CA LEU A 48 -4.46 8.97 1.63
C LEU A 48 -4.11 10.25 0.85
N THR A 49 -2.91 10.79 1.03
CA THR A 49 -2.53 12.11 0.48
C THR A 49 -2.26 12.07 -1.02
N ASP A 50 -1.60 11.03 -1.51
CA ASP A 50 -1.16 10.99 -2.91
C ASP A 50 -2.14 10.20 -3.78
N TYR A 51 -2.55 9.02 -3.34
CA TYR A 51 -3.42 8.16 -4.15
C TYR A 51 -4.91 8.50 -3.97
N ALA A 52 -5.44 8.45 -2.73
CA ALA A 52 -6.88 8.61 -2.50
C ALA A 52 -7.37 10.00 -2.88
N ALA A 53 -6.57 11.04 -2.66
CA ALA A 53 -6.88 12.40 -3.11
C ALA A 53 -7.04 12.47 -4.64
N ALA A 54 -6.09 11.92 -5.41
CA ALA A 54 -6.15 11.87 -6.86
C ALA A 54 -7.34 11.04 -7.37
N TYR A 55 -7.58 9.88 -6.75
CA TYR A 55 -8.71 9.01 -7.03
C TYR A 55 -10.05 9.71 -6.78
N CYS A 56 -10.23 10.38 -5.65
CA CYS A 56 -11.44 11.12 -5.33
C CYS A 56 -11.70 12.27 -6.31
N ARG A 57 -10.64 12.99 -6.75
CA ARG A 57 -10.75 14.02 -7.80
C ARG A 57 -11.21 13.42 -9.14
N SER A 58 -10.69 12.26 -9.53
CA SER A 58 -11.12 11.52 -10.72
C SER A 58 -12.59 11.10 -10.62
N LEU A 59 -13.04 10.59 -9.48
CA LEU A 59 -14.44 10.24 -9.24
C LEU A 59 -15.36 11.44 -9.29
N ARG A 60 -14.95 12.57 -8.69
CA ARG A 60 -15.72 13.84 -8.70
C ARG A 60 -15.96 14.38 -10.11
N ALA A 61 -15.05 14.13 -11.05
CA ALA A 61 -15.24 14.50 -12.46
C ALA A 61 -16.48 13.81 -13.08
N THR A 62 -16.88 12.66 -12.53
CA THR A 62 -18.09 11.92 -12.94
C THR A 62 -19.29 12.38 -12.11
N PRO A 63 -20.40 12.87 -12.71
CA PRO A 63 -21.56 13.40 -11.96
C PRO A 63 -22.25 12.38 -11.04
N LEU A 64 -22.02 11.09 -11.27
CA LEU A 64 -22.66 9.99 -10.55
C LEU A 64 -22.18 9.87 -9.10
N TYR A 65 -20.95 10.29 -8.80
CA TYR A 65 -20.35 10.07 -7.50
C TYR A 65 -20.30 11.35 -6.68
N ARG A 66 -20.73 11.25 -5.42
CA ARG A 66 -20.73 12.34 -4.42
C ARG A 66 -19.95 12.00 -3.18
N ARG A 67 -19.62 10.72 -3.02
CA ARG A 67 -18.91 10.18 -1.85
C ARG A 67 -18.02 9.02 -2.24
N CYS A 68 -16.98 8.78 -1.42
CA CYS A 68 -16.13 7.61 -1.48
C CYS A 68 -15.88 7.11 -0.06
N TYR A 69 -15.69 5.81 0.12
CA TYR A 69 -15.32 5.21 1.39
C TYR A 69 -13.86 4.77 1.40
N TRP A 70 -13.18 5.06 2.50
CA TRP A 70 -11.90 4.52 2.87
C TRP A 70 -12.13 3.48 3.96
N ILE A 71 -11.95 2.21 3.65
CA ILE A 71 -12.23 1.09 4.55
C ILE A 71 -10.90 0.47 4.95
N ASP A 72 -10.52 0.65 6.20
CA ASP A 72 -9.25 0.20 6.75
C ASP A 72 -9.45 -0.99 7.68
N ALA A 73 -9.03 -2.16 7.25
CA ALA A 73 -8.99 -3.40 8.00
C ALA A 73 -7.58 -4.01 8.04
N TRP A 74 -6.53 -3.19 7.96
CA TRP A 74 -5.15 -3.67 8.11
C TRP A 74 -4.83 -4.12 9.54
N GLY A 75 -5.71 -3.80 10.48
CA GLY A 75 -5.52 -4.05 11.89
C GLY A 75 -4.55 -3.04 12.52
N LEU A 76 -5.07 -2.24 13.43
CA LEU A 76 -4.26 -1.49 14.38
C LEU A 76 -4.34 -2.26 15.70
N ASP A 77 -3.19 -2.49 16.33
CA ASP A 77 -3.20 -2.79 17.75
C ASP A 77 -3.71 -1.54 18.47
N SER A 78 -5.00 -1.52 18.82
CA SER A 78 -5.67 -0.46 19.57
C SER A 78 -4.97 -0.13 20.91
N ARG A 79 -4.07 -0.98 21.35
CA ARG A 79 -3.26 -0.79 22.56
C ARG A 79 -2.12 0.22 22.38
N SER A 80 -1.73 0.59 21.16
CA SER A 80 -0.62 1.52 20.92
C SER A 80 -1.03 2.99 21.06
N THR A 81 -2.33 3.30 21.03
CA THR A 81 -2.83 4.69 21.16
C THR A 81 -3.09 5.12 22.61
N ALA A 82 -3.02 4.20 23.57
CA ALA A 82 -3.36 4.46 24.98
C ALA A 82 -2.21 5.01 25.84
N THR A 83 -1.01 5.22 25.28
CA THR A 83 0.15 5.72 26.05
C THR A 83 0.77 6.95 25.42
N LEU A 84 -0.02 8.00 25.18
CA LEU A 84 0.51 9.36 25.35
C LEU A 84 0.48 9.63 26.86
N PRO A 85 1.59 10.06 27.48
CA PRO A 85 1.58 10.39 28.89
C PRO A 85 0.53 11.46 29.11
N ALA A 86 -0.52 11.12 29.87
CA ALA A 86 -1.44 12.11 30.38
C ALA A 86 -0.60 13.08 31.22
N SER A 87 -0.56 14.32 30.77
CA SER A 87 -0.01 15.45 31.55
C SER A 87 -0.58 15.38 32.96
N GLU A 88 0.31 15.37 33.98
CA GLU A 88 0.01 15.30 35.40
C GLU A 88 -0.70 16.57 35.96
N ASN A 89 -1.72 17.07 35.28
CA ASN A 89 -2.50 18.23 35.75
C ASN A 89 -4.01 17.92 35.83
N ALA A 90 -4.39 16.73 36.30
CA ALA A 90 -5.78 16.30 36.38
C ALA A 90 -6.44 16.45 37.78
N GLU A 91 -5.86 17.18 38.72
CA GLU A 91 -6.47 17.32 40.06
C GLU A 91 -7.46 18.49 40.24
N ASN A 92 -7.65 19.37 39.25
CA ASN A 92 -8.52 20.56 39.40
C ASN A 92 -9.80 20.55 38.53
N ALA A 93 -10.22 19.45 37.92
CA ALA A 93 -11.34 19.43 36.98
C ALA A 93 -12.66 18.82 37.53
N GLN A 94 -12.80 18.60 38.85
CA GLN A 94 -14.03 18.00 39.43
C GLN A 94 -15.16 18.96 39.72
N SER A 95 -15.01 20.28 39.58
CA SER A 95 -16.00 21.26 39.99
C SER A 95 -16.88 21.87 38.91
N GLN A 96 -16.73 21.52 37.62
CA GLN A 96 -17.53 22.15 36.55
C GLN A 96 -18.48 21.22 35.77
N LYS A 97 -18.86 20.07 36.31
CA LYS A 97 -19.73 19.08 35.61
C LYS A 97 -21.27 19.32 35.78
N ARG A 98 -21.76 20.55 35.92
CA ARG A 98 -23.19 20.78 36.06
C ARG A 98 -23.84 21.87 35.20
N ALA A 99 -23.31 22.22 34.05
CA ALA A 99 -24.07 23.06 33.11
C ALA A 99 -23.57 22.82 31.67
N GLN A 100 -24.39 22.22 30.91
CA GLN A 100 -24.57 22.25 29.45
C GLN A 100 -24.67 20.86 28.81
N LYS A 101 -25.92 20.36 28.81
CA LYS A 101 -26.37 19.33 27.84
C LYS A 101 -26.53 19.96 26.45
N LYS A 102 -25.44 20.49 25.86
CA LYS A 102 -25.36 20.69 24.43
C LYS A 102 -24.81 19.37 23.87
N LYS A 103 -25.43 18.88 22.81
CA LYS A 103 -24.97 17.74 21.99
C LYS A 103 -23.48 17.90 21.73
N ALA A 104 -22.62 17.35 22.62
CA ALA A 104 -21.19 17.38 22.45
C ALA A 104 -20.92 16.46 21.24
N GLU A 105 -20.48 17.04 20.15
CA GLU A 105 -19.85 16.30 19.06
C GLU A 105 -18.75 15.45 19.70
N GLN A 106 -18.90 14.14 19.61
CA GLN A 106 -17.87 13.24 20.11
C GLN A 106 -16.57 13.58 19.39
N PRO A 107 -15.44 13.78 20.10
CA PRO A 107 -14.19 14.14 19.47
C PRO A 107 -13.82 13.06 18.46
N ILE A 108 -13.59 13.47 17.21
CA ILE A 108 -13.18 12.58 16.13
C ILE A 108 -11.88 11.90 16.54
N SER A 109 -11.84 10.58 16.42
CA SER A 109 -10.62 9.83 16.72
C SER A 109 -9.43 10.38 15.94
N PRO A 110 -8.24 10.53 16.54
CA PRO A 110 -7.03 10.99 15.86
C PRO A 110 -6.70 10.18 14.60
N LEU A 111 -7.10 8.92 14.54
CA LEU A 111 -6.90 8.04 13.39
C LEU A 111 -7.75 8.44 12.17
N LEU A 112 -8.93 9.01 12.40
CA LEU A 112 -9.84 9.44 11.34
C LEU A 112 -9.61 10.91 10.93
N GLN A 113 -8.90 11.68 11.74
CA GLN A 113 -8.68 13.10 11.50
C GLN A 113 -8.05 13.40 10.13
N PRO A 114 -7.04 12.68 9.63
CA PRO A 114 -6.50 12.90 8.29
C PRO A 114 -7.53 12.69 7.17
N ILE A 115 -8.44 11.71 7.33
CA ILE A 115 -9.49 11.42 6.35
C ILE A 115 -10.52 12.55 6.34
N VAL A 116 -10.91 13.04 7.50
CA VAL A 116 -11.85 14.16 7.64
C VAL A 116 -11.25 15.44 7.04
N GLN A 117 -9.98 15.74 7.31
CA GLN A 117 -9.27 16.86 6.71
C GLN A 117 -9.20 16.75 5.19
N MET A 118 -8.91 15.56 4.66
CA MET A 118 -8.92 15.32 3.21
C MET A 118 -10.32 15.52 2.63
N SER A 119 -11.36 15.05 3.29
CA SER A 119 -12.76 15.25 2.86
C SER A 119 -13.13 16.74 2.80
N GLN A 120 -12.71 17.53 3.79
CA GLN A 120 -12.90 18.98 3.82
C GLN A 120 -12.15 19.65 2.66
N SER A 121 -10.87 19.35 2.47
CA SER A 121 -10.06 19.88 1.35
C SER A 121 -10.69 19.57 -0.02
N LEU A 122 -11.17 18.34 -0.24
CA LEU A 122 -11.84 17.97 -1.48
C LEU A 122 -13.13 18.77 -1.71
N THR A 123 -13.86 19.11 -0.66
CA THR A 123 -15.08 19.92 -0.74
C THR A 123 -14.74 21.39 -1.03
N GLU A 124 -13.71 21.93 -0.38
CA GLU A 124 -13.23 23.31 -0.57
C GLU A 124 -12.63 23.54 -1.97
N GLU A 125 -11.95 22.54 -2.53
CA GLU A 125 -11.40 22.61 -3.90
C GLU A 125 -12.48 22.87 -4.97
N CYS A 126 -13.71 22.39 -4.75
CA CYS A 126 -14.79 22.56 -5.72
C CYS A 126 -16.16 22.63 -5.01
N PRO A 127 -16.54 23.80 -4.46
CA PRO A 127 -17.81 23.96 -3.74
C PRO A 127 -19.05 23.67 -4.58
N ALA A 128 -18.96 23.90 -5.90
CA ALA A 128 -20.05 23.59 -6.84
C ALA A 128 -20.32 22.08 -7.00
N ARG A 129 -19.35 21.23 -6.66
CA ARG A 129 -19.45 19.76 -6.69
C ARG A 129 -18.82 19.18 -5.42
N PRO A 130 -19.46 19.31 -4.26
CA PRO A 130 -18.93 18.77 -3.02
C PRO A 130 -18.78 17.26 -3.12
N PHE A 131 -17.66 16.77 -2.63
CA PHE A 131 -17.33 15.33 -2.63
C PHE A 131 -16.83 14.94 -1.25
N ALA A 132 -17.47 13.96 -0.63
CA ALA A 132 -17.14 13.51 0.71
C ALA A 132 -16.29 12.23 0.68
N LEU A 133 -15.23 12.19 1.50
CA LEU A 133 -14.47 10.99 1.81
C LEU A 133 -14.79 10.55 3.24
N TYR A 134 -15.32 9.35 3.40
CA TYR A 134 -15.67 8.77 4.71
C TYR A 134 -14.72 7.64 5.06
N GLY A 135 -14.18 7.65 6.29
CA GLY A 135 -13.30 6.62 6.81
C GLY A 135 -14.02 5.64 7.72
N ILE A 136 -13.97 4.36 7.41
CA ILE A 136 -14.42 3.29 8.29
C ILE A 136 -13.22 2.45 8.67
N MET A 137 -12.86 2.46 9.95
CA MET A 137 -11.75 1.65 10.49
C MET A 137 -12.33 0.44 11.21
N LEU A 138 -11.88 -0.74 10.83
CA LEU A 138 -12.26 -2.00 11.48
C LEU A 138 -11.22 -2.37 12.52
N GLU A 139 -11.63 -2.48 13.77
CA GLU A 139 -10.79 -2.93 14.87
C GLU A 139 -11.21 -4.32 15.34
N GLU A 140 -10.33 -5.28 15.22
CA GLU A 140 -10.56 -6.59 15.84
C GLU A 140 -10.47 -6.47 17.36
N ARG A 141 -11.60 -6.67 18.03
CA ARG A 141 -11.62 -6.78 19.48
C ARG A 141 -11.17 -8.19 19.88
N ALA A 142 -10.16 -8.28 20.71
CA ALA A 142 -9.86 -9.57 21.34
C ALA A 142 -11.12 -10.07 22.07
N ALA A 143 -11.67 -11.21 21.63
CA ALA A 143 -12.84 -11.78 22.25
C ALA A 143 -12.60 -11.91 23.77
N PRO A 144 -13.48 -11.38 24.63
CA PRO A 144 -13.37 -11.56 26.07
C PRO A 144 -13.35 -13.07 26.32
N LYS A 145 -12.39 -13.55 27.13
CA LYS A 145 -12.18 -14.98 27.41
C LYS A 145 -13.40 -15.72 27.99
N ASN A 146 -14.46 -14.99 28.34
CA ASN A 146 -15.68 -15.50 28.98
C ASN A 146 -16.96 -15.25 28.16
N ALA A 147 -16.88 -14.91 26.87
CA ALA A 147 -18.08 -14.71 26.05
C ALA A 147 -18.68 -16.04 25.57
N SER A 148 -19.17 -16.82 26.51
CA SER A 148 -20.19 -17.85 26.23
C SER A 148 -21.49 -17.13 25.94
N THR A 149 -22.02 -17.26 24.70
CA THR A 149 -23.40 -16.90 24.29
C THR A 149 -23.78 -15.40 24.15
N ALA A 150 -22.86 -14.48 23.89
CA ALA A 150 -23.30 -13.17 23.41
C ALA A 150 -23.88 -13.34 21.99
N VAL A 151 -25.17 -13.02 21.82
CA VAL A 151 -25.80 -12.84 20.50
C VAL A 151 -24.88 -11.97 19.67
N LYS A 152 -24.47 -12.43 18.48
CA LYS A 152 -23.65 -11.65 17.55
C LYS A 152 -24.50 -10.46 17.07
N GLU A 153 -24.52 -9.39 17.86
CA GLU A 153 -25.15 -8.14 17.43
C GLU A 153 -24.41 -7.64 16.19
N GLN A 154 -25.16 -7.38 15.13
CA GLN A 154 -24.59 -6.77 13.94
C GLN A 154 -24.08 -5.37 14.32
N PRO A 155 -22.82 -5.03 13.97
CA PRO A 155 -22.30 -3.71 14.28
C PRO A 155 -23.12 -2.64 13.55
N ALA A 156 -23.41 -1.55 14.24
CA ALA A 156 -24.03 -0.38 13.62
C ALA A 156 -22.98 0.31 12.72
N TRP A 157 -23.24 0.30 11.42
CA TRP A 157 -22.34 0.94 10.45
C TRP A 157 -22.54 2.46 10.48
N PRO A 158 -21.45 3.24 10.64
CA PRO A 158 -21.54 4.68 10.63
C PRO A 158 -21.91 5.17 9.21
N ARG A 159 -22.79 6.16 9.14
CA ARG A 159 -23.13 6.83 7.87
C ARG A 159 -21.99 7.73 7.36
N GLU A 160 -21.17 8.18 8.29
CA GLU A 160 -19.99 9.02 8.09
C GLU A 160 -18.73 8.26 8.56
N SER A 161 -17.65 8.99 8.84
CA SER A 161 -16.43 8.39 9.35
C SER A 161 -16.61 7.83 10.76
N GLY A 162 -16.07 6.63 11.00
CA GLY A 162 -16.16 6.00 12.31
C GLY A 162 -15.25 4.78 12.48
N ILE A 163 -15.06 4.39 13.74
CA ILE A 163 -14.36 3.16 14.12
C ILE A 163 -15.40 2.12 14.52
N VAL A 164 -15.29 0.92 13.96
CA VAL A 164 -16.21 -0.18 14.19
C VAL A 164 -15.45 -1.38 14.73
N HIS A 165 -15.88 -1.91 15.85
CA HIS A 165 -15.31 -3.15 16.40
C HIS A 165 -15.88 -4.35 15.64
N ALA A 166 -15.21 -4.68 14.55
CA ALA A 166 -15.60 -5.75 13.65
C ALA A 166 -14.39 -6.29 12.92
N ASN A 167 -14.47 -7.52 12.46
CA ASN A 167 -13.46 -8.07 11.59
C ASN A 167 -14.02 -8.24 10.16
N TRP A 168 -13.16 -8.10 9.16
CA TRP A 168 -13.55 -8.16 7.76
C TRP A 168 -14.25 -9.47 7.39
N ARG A 169 -13.74 -10.60 7.85
CA ARG A 169 -14.24 -11.93 7.46
C ARG A 169 -15.69 -12.17 7.89
N GLU A 170 -16.05 -11.69 9.08
CA GLU A 170 -17.40 -11.89 9.62
C GLU A 170 -18.38 -10.81 9.15
N HIS A 171 -17.90 -9.60 8.92
CA HIS A 171 -18.75 -8.43 8.75
C HIS A 171 -18.59 -7.73 7.39
N GLY A 172 -17.65 -8.16 6.55
CA GLY A 172 -17.40 -7.53 5.26
C GLY A 172 -18.61 -7.47 4.35
N ALA A 173 -19.41 -8.55 4.29
CA ALA A 173 -20.64 -8.58 3.51
C ALA A 173 -21.68 -7.55 4.00
N ALA A 174 -21.85 -7.40 5.32
CA ALA A 174 -22.76 -6.42 5.92
C ALA A 174 -22.27 -4.99 5.69
N LEU A 175 -20.95 -4.76 5.78
CA LEU A 175 -20.34 -3.46 5.44
C LEU A 175 -20.59 -3.10 3.97
N LEU A 176 -20.37 -4.05 3.06
CA LEU A 176 -20.62 -3.84 1.63
C LEU A 176 -22.09 -3.50 1.33
N ALA A 177 -23.01 -4.15 2.02
CA ALA A 177 -24.43 -3.81 1.94
C ALA A 177 -24.71 -2.38 2.46
N ALA A 178 -24.05 -1.95 3.53
CA ALA A 178 -24.22 -0.62 4.11
C ALA A 178 -23.68 0.51 3.23
N ILE A 179 -22.56 0.30 2.52
CA ILE A 179 -22.00 1.29 1.60
C ILE A 179 -22.61 1.23 0.19
N GLU A 180 -23.43 0.21 -0.08
CA GLU A 180 -24.12 0.02 -1.36
C GLU A 180 -23.16 0.07 -2.56
N GLN A 181 -23.53 0.85 -3.59
CA GLN A 181 -22.74 1.04 -4.82
C GLN A 181 -21.79 2.25 -4.75
N ALA A 182 -21.54 2.79 -3.57
CA ALA A 182 -20.59 3.90 -3.44
C ALA A 182 -19.16 3.43 -3.76
N PRO A 183 -18.34 4.26 -4.43
CA PRO A 183 -16.92 4.00 -4.58
C PRO A 183 -16.22 3.74 -3.26
N ALA A 184 -15.27 2.81 -3.24
CA ALA A 184 -14.53 2.51 -2.02
C ALA A 184 -13.10 2.02 -2.28
N ILE A 185 -12.20 2.39 -1.36
CA ILE A 185 -10.82 1.91 -1.26
C ILE A 185 -10.76 0.98 -0.04
N PHE A 186 -10.37 -0.26 -0.25
CA PHE A 186 -10.26 -1.28 0.79
C PHE A 186 -8.80 -1.56 1.11
N LEU A 187 -8.43 -1.40 2.37
CA LEU A 187 -7.12 -1.74 2.90
C LEU A 187 -7.26 -3.01 3.75
N LEU A 188 -6.79 -4.13 3.23
CA LEU A 188 -6.97 -5.45 3.84
C LEU A 188 -5.62 -6.15 4.05
N ASN A 189 -5.54 -6.98 5.09
CA ASN A 189 -4.40 -7.87 5.34
C ASN A 189 -4.83 -9.33 5.18
N PRO A 190 -4.53 -9.99 4.04
CA PRO A 190 -4.98 -11.35 3.79
C PRO A 190 -4.26 -12.41 4.61
N PHE A 191 -3.12 -12.06 5.21
CA PHE A 191 -2.29 -12.94 6.05
C PHE A 191 -2.23 -12.45 7.49
N GLY A 192 -3.31 -11.88 8.01
CA GLY A 192 -3.44 -11.40 9.38
C GLY A 192 -3.34 -12.50 10.43
N GLN A 193 -4.14 -12.40 11.51
CA GLN A 193 -4.22 -13.47 12.52
C GLN A 193 -4.70 -14.79 11.92
N THR A 194 -5.62 -14.71 10.96
CA THR A 194 -6.12 -15.84 10.16
C THR A 194 -5.91 -15.54 8.68
N ILE A 195 -5.58 -16.58 7.90
CA ILE A 195 -5.46 -16.49 6.46
C ILE A 195 -6.86 -16.27 5.86
N PHE A 196 -6.98 -15.33 4.93
CA PHE A 196 -8.20 -15.18 4.14
C PHE A 196 -8.42 -16.40 3.26
N VAL A 197 -9.66 -16.66 2.94
CA VAL A 197 -10.05 -17.59 1.88
C VAL A 197 -10.60 -16.79 0.70
N HIS A 198 -10.83 -17.46 -0.43
CA HIS A 198 -11.38 -16.81 -1.61
C HIS A 198 -12.70 -16.07 -1.32
N ASP A 199 -13.55 -16.67 -0.51
CA ASP A 199 -14.88 -16.14 -0.16
C ASP A 199 -14.81 -14.83 0.63
N ASP A 200 -13.70 -14.57 1.34
CA ASP A 200 -13.50 -13.30 2.03
C ASP A 200 -13.28 -12.13 1.06
N LEU A 201 -12.78 -12.40 -0.16
CA LEU A 201 -12.55 -11.41 -1.21
C LEU A 201 -13.62 -11.45 -2.32
N ALA A 202 -14.34 -12.54 -2.47
CA ALA A 202 -15.33 -12.74 -3.53
C ALA A 202 -16.40 -11.62 -3.60
N PRO A 203 -16.94 -11.11 -2.48
CA PRO A 203 -17.90 -10.01 -2.52
C PRO A 203 -17.32 -8.73 -3.12
N LEU A 204 -16.02 -8.47 -2.96
CA LEU A 204 -15.32 -7.34 -3.59
C LEU A 204 -15.17 -7.54 -5.10
N TYR A 205 -14.90 -8.77 -5.52
CA TYR A 205 -14.83 -9.11 -6.93
C TYR A 205 -16.20 -9.01 -7.64
N GLN A 206 -17.28 -9.21 -6.91
CA GLN A 206 -18.64 -9.10 -7.43
C GLN A 206 -19.14 -7.66 -7.56
N ARG A 207 -18.49 -6.67 -6.96
CA ARG A 207 -18.82 -5.24 -7.07
C ARG A 207 -18.38 -4.66 -8.43
N THR A 208 -18.94 -5.17 -9.52
CA THR A 208 -18.54 -4.78 -10.89
C THR A 208 -19.02 -3.39 -11.29
N THR A 209 -20.12 -2.91 -10.72
CA THR A 209 -20.75 -1.61 -11.03
C THR A 209 -20.21 -0.47 -10.16
N ALA A 210 -19.72 -0.79 -8.96
CA ALA A 210 -19.14 0.20 -8.05
C ALA A 210 -17.62 0.27 -8.21
N PRO A 211 -17.04 1.47 -8.37
CA PRO A 211 -15.58 1.64 -8.33
C PRO A 211 -15.01 1.07 -7.04
N THR A 212 -14.17 0.05 -7.18
CA THR A 212 -13.63 -0.74 -6.06
C THR A 212 -12.14 -0.88 -6.23
N GLU A 213 -11.39 -0.34 -5.25
CA GLU A 213 -9.95 -0.36 -5.21
C GLU A 213 -9.50 -1.26 -4.06
N LEU A 214 -8.59 -2.19 -4.32
CA LEU A 214 -8.05 -3.08 -3.30
C LEU A 214 -6.58 -2.77 -3.05
N CYS A 215 -6.24 -2.57 -1.78
CA CYS A 215 -4.88 -2.40 -1.28
C CYS A 215 -4.62 -3.52 -0.26
N LEU A 216 -4.06 -4.64 -0.70
CA LEU A 216 -3.70 -5.74 0.18
C LEU A 216 -2.27 -5.55 0.69
N LEU A 217 -2.10 -5.38 1.99
CA LEU A 217 -0.79 -5.28 2.61
C LEU A 217 -0.33 -6.66 3.10
N ILE A 218 0.84 -7.07 2.63
CA ILE A 218 1.43 -8.36 2.95
C ILE A 218 2.73 -8.13 3.71
N SER A 219 2.75 -8.47 4.99
CA SER A 219 3.98 -8.55 5.77
C SER A 219 4.72 -9.84 5.40
N HIS A 220 5.99 -9.74 4.96
CA HIS A 220 6.78 -10.90 4.57
C HIS A 220 6.96 -11.88 5.73
N THR A 221 7.31 -11.37 6.91
CA THR A 221 7.47 -12.20 8.12
C THR A 221 6.16 -12.90 8.53
N GLN A 222 5.01 -12.22 8.34
CA GLN A 222 3.71 -12.80 8.66
C GLN A 222 3.33 -13.88 7.64
N LEU A 223 3.56 -13.62 6.35
CA LEU A 223 3.36 -14.56 5.27
C LEU A 223 4.20 -15.84 5.50
N GLU A 224 5.50 -15.72 5.80
CA GLU A 224 6.38 -16.83 6.10
C GLU A 224 5.85 -17.70 7.27
N ARG A 225 5.42 -17.05 8.36
CA ARG A 225 4.83 -17.76 9.52
C ARG A 225 3.56 -18.50 9.14
N GLN A 226 2.70 -17.88 8.34
CA GLN A 226 1.44 -18.49 7.89
C GLN A 226 1.69 -19.67 6.95
N VAL A 227 2.64 -19.55 6.03
CA VAL A 227 3.05 -20.64 5.13
C VAL A 227 3.63 -21.82 5.93
N ALA A 228 4.54 -21.55 6.88
CA ALA A 228 5.12 -22.57 7.74
C ALA A 228 4.07 -23.26 8.66
N ALA A 229 3.07 -22.50 9.13
CA ALA A 229 1.96 -23.04 9.90
C ALA A 229 1.05 -23.91 9.03
N ALA A 230 0.74 -23.46 7.82
CA ALA A 230 -0.10 -24.18 6.86
C ALA A 230 0.53 -25.51 6.40
N ALA A 231 1.85 -25.55 6.25
CA ALA A 231 2.56 -26.80 5.93
C ALA A 231 2.38 -27.90 7.00
N ARG A 232 2.04 -27.52 8.24
CA ARG A 232 1.85 -28.43 9.38
C ARG A 232 0.38 -28.66 9.74
N ASN A 233 -0.53 -27.82 9.24
CA ASN A 233 -1.94 -27.85 9.63
C ASN A 233 -2.83 -27.93 8.37
N PRO A 234 -3.63 -29.01 8.23
CA PRO A 234 -4.50 -29.20 7.07
C PRO A 234 -5.52 -28.06 6.86
N ASN A 235 -6.03 -27.43 7.93
CA ASN A 235 -6.95 -26.32 7.82
C ASN A 235 -6.26 -25.06 7.26
N GLY A 236 -5.03 -24.77 7.70
CA GLY A 236 -4.21 -23.70 7.15
C GLY A 236 -3.83 -23.96 5.69
N ALA A 237 -3.51 -25.20 5.34
CA ALA A 237 -3.25 -25.62 3.97
C ALA A 237 -4.47 -25.44 3.07
N ALA A 238 -5.66 -25.82 3.55
CA ALA A 238 -6.91 -25.62 2.83
C ALA A 238 -7.20 -24.13 2.61
N ALA A 239 -6.99 -23.27 3.62
CA ALA A 239 -7.19 -21.84 3.54
C ALA A 239 -6.23 -21.20 2.49
N LEU A 240 -4.93 -21.53 2.53
CA LEU A 240 -3.97 -21.05 1.53
C LEU A 240 -4.34 -21.50 0.11
N THR A 241 -4.69 -22.78 -0.06
CA THR A 241 -5.11 -23.30 -1.36
C THR A 241 -6.37 -22.60 -1.86
N ALA A 242 -7.33 -22.32 -0.98
CA ALA A 242 -8.55 -21.59 -1.32
C ALA A 242 -8.25 -20.13 -1.71
N LEU A 243 -7.38 -19.42 -0.97
CA LEU A 243 -6.99 -18.04 -1.28
C LEU A 243 -6.25 -17.93 -2.61
N LEU A 244 -5.24 -18.78 -2.81
CA LEU A 244 -4.36 -18.76 -3.99
C LEU A 244 -4.97 -19.48 -5.20
N ARG A 245 -6.05 -20.26 -5.00
CA ARG A 245 -6.73 -21.09 -6.01
C ARG A 245 -5.78 -22.06 -6.72
N THR A 246 -4.78 -22.53 -6.02
CA THR A 246 -3.77 -23.49 -6.47
C THR A 246 -3.07 -24.10 -5.29
N ASP A 247 -2.54 -25.30 -5.45
CA ASP A 247 -1.71 -25.97 -4.47
C ASP A 247 -0.19 -25.88 -4.78
N ARG A 248 0.19 -25.13 -5.83
CA ARG A 248 1.61 -24.85 -6.18
C ARG A 248 2.39 -24.21 -5.04
N TRP A 249 1.73 -23.53 -4.12
CA TRP A 249 2.35 -22.97 -2.92
C TRP A 249 3.09 -24.02 -2.08
N LYS A 250 2.68 -25.31 -2.13
CA LYS A 250 3.33 -26.39 -1.41
C LYS A 250 4.76 -26.64 -1.91
N ALA A 251 4.99 -26.54 -3.21
CA ALA A 251 6.32 -26.64 -3.80
C ALA A 251 7.22 -25.47 -3.35
N LEU A 252 6.67 -24.24 -3.37
CA LEU A 252 7.39 -23.06 -2.88
C LEU A 252 7.71 -23.16 -1.38
N ALA A 253 6.79 -23.68 -0.58
CA ALA A 253 7.01 -23.89 0.86
C ALA A 253 8.07 -24.94 1.18
N ALA A 254 8.38 -25.84 0.25
CA ALA A 254 9.44 -26.85 0.37
C ALA A 254 10.83 -26.31 -0.03
N GLU A 255 10.90 -25.14 -0.67
CA GLU A 255 12.16 -24.49 -1.02
C GLU A 255 12.84 -23.92 0.23
N HIS A 256 14.19 -23.98 0.24
CA HIS A 256 14.97 -23.48 1.38
C HIS A 256 15.18 -21.97 1.34
N ASP A 257 14.91 -21.32 0.19
CA ASP A 257 15.00 -19.87 0.03
C ASP A 257 13.68 -19.19 0.42
N THR A 258 13.69 -18.62 1.60
CA THR A 258 12.54 -17.88 2.17
C THR A 258 12.13 -16.67 1.32
N SER A 259 13.11 -15.98 0.71
CA SER A 259 12.85 -14.82 -0.12
C SER A 259 12.15 -15.21 -1.43
N ALA A 260 12.62 -16.27 -2.09
CA ALA A 260 11.97 -16.82 -3.28
C ALA A 260 10.56 -17.34 -2.96
N THR A 261 10.37 -17.96 -1.81
CA THR A 261 9.04 -18.39 -1.33
C THR A 261 8.08 -17.22 -1.19
N VAL A 262 8.49 -16.13 -0.53
CA VAL A 262 7.65 -14.93 -0.36
C VAL A 262 7.27 -14.33 -1.71
N VAL A 263 8.22 -14.13 -2.60
CA VAL A 263 7.96 -13.60 -3.95
C VAL A 263 7.01 -14.51 -4.73
N GLY A 264 7.26 -15.81 -4.73
CA GLY A 264 6.41 -16.80 -5.41
C GLY A 264 4.98 -16.81 -4.86
N MET A 265 4.80 -16.71 -3.54
CA MET A 265 3.48 -16.64 -2.90
C MET A 265 2.72 -15.37 -3.30
N ILE A 266 3.40 -14.23 -3.35
CA ILE A 266 2.81 -12.96 -3.80
C ILE A 266 2.39 -13.06 -5.27
N ASP A 267 3.21 -13.67 -6.12
CA ASP A 267 2.90 -13.88 -7.52
C ASP A 267 1.69 -14.82 -7.72
N LEU A 268 1.56 -15.88 -6.92
CA LEU A 268 0.37 -16.74 -6.94
C LEU A 268 -0.88 -15.97 -6.54
N LEU A 269 -0.82 -15.13 -5.49
CA LEU A 269 -1.95 -14.30 -5.08
C LEU A 269 -2.30 -13.28 -6.16
N ARG A 270 -1.30 -12.60 -6.74
CA ARG A 270 -1.50 -11.69 -7.87
C ARG A 270 -2.21 -12.39 -9.04
N ALA A 271 -1.74 -13.57 -9.43
CA ALA A 271 -2.35 -14.35 -10.51
C ALA A 271 -3.79 -14.79 -10.19
N ALA A 272 -4.09 -15.13 -8.93
CA ALA A 272 -5.46 -15.44 -8.49
C ALA A 272 -6.38 -14.21 -8.61
N MET A 273 -5.90 -13.02 -8.21
CA MET A 273 -6.66 -11.77 -8.29
C MET A 273 -6.86 -11.29 -9.73
N GLN A 274 -5.88 -11.51 -10.63
CA GLN A 274 -5.97 -11.13 -12.05
C GLN A 274 -7.11 -11.82 -12.80
N LYS A 275 -7.63 -12.93 -12.28
CA LYS A 275 -8.83 -13.59 -12.84
C LYS A 275 -10.10 -12.77 -12.64
N HIS A 276 -10.11 -11.83 -11.70
CA HIS A 276 -11.27 -11.03 -11.31
C HIS A 276 -11.10 -9.54 -11.57
N LEU A 277 -9.86 -9.05 -11.52
CA LEU A 277 -9.50 -7.64 -11.67
C LEU A 277 -8.45 -7.50 -12.77
N PRO A 278 -8.68 -6.67 -13.80
CA PRO A 278 -7.79 -6.56 -14.96
C PRO A 278 -6.43 -5.95 -14.62
N PHE A 279 -6.36 -5.14 -13.59
CA PHE A 279 -5.12 -4.49 -13.18
C PHE A 279 -4.78 -4.90 -11.75
N VAL A 280 -3.70 -5.68 -11.60
CA VAL A 280 -3.13 -6.07 -10.31
C VAL A 280 -1.63 -5.84 -10.35
N GLN A 281 -1.13 -4.99 -9.47
CA GLN A 281 0.28 -4.63 -9.37
C GLN A 281 0.82 -4.86 -7.96
N SER A 282 2.05 -5.34 -7.87
CA SER A 282 2.76 -5.52 -6.62
C SER A 282 3.80 -4.42 -6.43
N LEU A 283 3.87 -3.89 -5.23
CA LEU A 283 4.77 -2.81 -4.84
C LEU A 283 5.53 -3.24 -3.60
N SER A 284 6.85 -3.31 -3.70
CA SER A 284 7.70 -3.42 -2.51
C SER A 284 7.68 -2.09 -1.76
N VAL A 285 7.35 -2.15 -0.48
CA VAL A 285 7.25 -0.96 0.37
C VAL A 285 8.55 -0.80 1.14
N PRO A 286 9.43 0.15 0.73
CA PRO A 286 10.67 0.41 1.43
C PRO A 286 10.39 1.05 2.79
N VAL A 287 11.27 0.80 3.73
CA VAL A 287 11.22 1.37 5.09
C VAL A 287 12.46 2.22 5.32
N ILE A 288 12.27 3.43 5.82
CA ILE A 288 13.38 4.27 6.28
C ILE A 288 13.69 3.87 7.72
N ARG A 289 14.93 3.45 7.97
CA ARG A 289 15.47 3.24 9.31
C ARG A 289 16.63 4.20 9.52
N GLN A 290 16.51 5.11 10.50
CA GLN A 290 17.60 5.99 10.96
C GLN A 290 18.37 6.65 9.79
N ALA A 291 17.68 7.39 8.95
CA ALA A 291 18.22 8.08 7.76
C ALA A 291 18.80 7.19 6.65
N ALA A 292 18.57 5.88 6.71
CA ALA A 292 18.91 4.96 5.63
C ALA A 292 17.66 4.25 5.08
N VAL A 293 17.54 4.17 3.76
CA VAL A 293 16.52 3.33 3.12
C VAL A 293 16.97 1.88 3.27
N VAL A 294 16.13 1.05 3.86
CA VAL A 294 16.38 -0.39 3.97
C VAL A 294 16.20 -1.02 2.59
N ALA A 295 17.23 -1.72 2.13
CA ALA A 295 17.23 -2.36 0.81
C ALA A 295 16.13 -3.44 0.69
N GLU A 296 15.83 -4.13 1.79
CA GLU A 296 14.76 -5.13 1.85
C GLU A 296 13.46 -4.51 2.35
N ALA A 297 12.46 -4.51 1.51
CA ALA A 297 11.12 -4.07 1.89
C ALA A 297 10.43 -5.18 2.67
N PRO A 298 10.11 -4.97 3.97
CA PRO A 298 9.46 -5.99 4.80
C PRO A 298 7.98 -6.20 4.48
N TYR A 299 7.46 -5.39 3.55
CA TYR A 299 6.06 -5.42 3.12
C TYR A 299 5.94 -5.33 1.60
N THR A 300 4.93 -6.01 1.09
CA THR A 300 4.44 -5.81 -0.28
C THR A 300 3.00 -5.32 -0.23
N LEU A 301 2.71 -4.28 -0.99
CA LEU A 301 1.37 -3.80 -1.24
C LEU A 301 0.91 -4.36 -2.59
N LEU A 302 -0.15 -5.19 -2.61
CA LEU A 302 -0.84 -5.55 -3.83
C LEU A 302 -1.98 -4.56 -4.05
N PHE A 303 -1.86 -3.78 -5.12
CA PHE A 303 -2.90 -2.88 -5.60
C PHE A 303 -3.69 -3.53 -6.73
N ALA A 304 -5.02 -3.51 -6.65
CA ALA A 304 -5.86 -4.07 -7.68
C ALA A 304 -7.10 -3.20 -7.96
N THR A 305 -7.38 -2.99 -9.25
CA THR A 305 -8.48 -2.14 -9.72
C THR A 305 -9.04 -2.62 -11.06
N ARG A 306 -10.26 -2.16 -11.40
CA ARG A 306 -10.84 -2.26 -12.75
C ARG A 306 -10.64 -1.00 -13.58
N ARG A 307 -10.21 0.09 -12.97
CA ARG A 307 -10.17 1.42 -13.59
C ARG A 307 -8.76 1.76 -14.04
N LYS A 308 -8.62 2.16 -15.30
CA LYS A 308 -7.33 2.62 -15.85
C LYS A 308 -6.83 3.91 -15.19
N ASP A 309 -7.74 4.85 -14.93
CA ASP A 309 -7.40 6.10 -14.26
C ASP A 309 -6.91 5.90 -12.82
N SER A 310 -7.49 4.93 -12.09
CA SER A 310 -7.00 4.53 -10.77
C SER A 310 -5.61 3.91 -10.83
N LEU A 311 -5.36 3.05 -11.82
CA LEU A 311 -4.03 2.46 -12.07
C LEU A 311 -2.99 3.57 -12.32
N PHE A 312 -3.34 4.55 -13.13
CA PHE A 312 -2.48 5.68 -13.47
C PHE A 312 -2.20 6.56 -12.24
N SER A 313 -3.23 6.88 -11.46
CA SER A 313 -3.08 7.64 -10.22
C SER A 313 -2.20 6.91 -9.19
N MET A 314 -2.35 5.58 -9.06
CA MET A 314 -1.50 4.78 -8.18
C MET A 314 -0.06 4.75 -8.66
N ASN A 315 0.16 4.59 -9.97
CA ASN A 315 1.51 4.64 -10.53
C ASN A 315 2.22 5.95 -10.18
N ASP A 316 1.56 7.10 -10.41
CA ASP A 316 2.14 8.40 -10.13
C ASP A 316 2.38 8.63 -8.64
N ALA A 317 1.44 8.19 -7.78
CA ALA A 317 1.61 8.23 -6.32
C ALA A 317 2.85 7.42 -5.86
N VAL A 318 3.07 6.23 -6.44
CA VAL A 318 4.24 5.39 -6.15
C VAL A 318 5.53 6.08 -6.60
N CYS A 319 5.56 6.64 -7.81
CA CYS A 319 6.73 7.37 -8.32
C CYS A 319 7.10 8.54 -7.41
N GLN A 320 6.10 9.34 -6.99
CA GLN A 320 6.30 10.47 -6.09
C GLN A 320 6.81 10.03 -4.73
N GLN A 321 6.24 8.98 -4.16
CA GLN A 321 6.69 8.43 -2.88
C GLN A 321 8.13 7.94 -2.94
N ARG A 322 8.49 7.19 -3.99
CA ARG A 322 9.88 6.73 -4.17
C ARG A 322 10.86 7.91 -4.21
N ARG A 323 10.55 8.95 -4.96
CA ARG A 323 11.38 10.16 -5.06
C ARG A 323 11.53 10.85 -3.70
N ARG A 324 10.44 11.01 -2.95
CA ARG A 324 10.48 11.57 -1.59
C ARG A 324 11.37 10.74 -0.65
N LEU A 325 11.21 9.42 -0.66
CA LEU A 325 12.04 8.53 0.16
C LEU A 325 13.52 8.61 -0.22
N GLU A 326 13.83 8.71 -1.52
CA GLU A 326 15.20 8.91 -2.00
C GLU A 326 15.77 10.28 -1.58
N GLU A 327 14.98 11.34 -1.60
CA GLU A 327 15.38 12.67 -1.12
C GLU A 327 15.59 12.68 0.40
N GLU A 328 14.66 12.10 1.16
CA GLU A 328 14.76 12.01 2.62
C GLU A 328 15.97 11.19 3.07
N SER A 329 16.31 10.11 2.35
CA SER A 329 17.48 9.28 2.66
C SER A 329 18.83 10.01 2.50
N ARG A 330 18.84 11.11 1.76
CA ARG A 330 20.05 11.92 1.49
C ARG A 330 20.12 13.18 2.32
N ARG A 331 19.01 13.61 2.89
CA ARG A 331 18.94 14.86 3.66
C ARG A 331 19.92 14.83 4.82
N GLY A 332 20.82 15.81 4.84
CA GLY A 332 21.85 15.93 5.87
C GLY A 332 23.15 15.15 5.61
N LEU A 333 23.32 14.53 4.44
CA LEU A 333 24.59 13.96 4.04
C LEU A 333 25.54 15.04 3.54
N LEU A 334 26.84 14.95 3.91
CA LEU A 334 27.88 15.93 3.55
C LEU A 334 28.10 16.09 2.03
N SER A 335 27.62 15.16 1.22
CA SER A 335 27.77 15.11 -0.25
C SER A 335 26.43 15.15 -0.98
N GLU A 336 25.46 15.89 -0.47
CA GLU A 336 24.11 15.97 -1.06
C GLU A 336 24.10 16.39 -2.53
N THR A 337 24.96 17.33 -2.90
CA THR A 337 25.13 17.79 -4.31
C THR A 337 25.64 16.69 -5.24
N TRP A 338 26.59 15.89 -4.78
CA TRP A 338 27.13 14.75 -5.53
C TRP A 338 26.06 13.68 -5.76
N PHE A 339 25.31 13.33 -4.72
CA PHE A 339 24.20 12.38 -4.81
C PHE A 339 23.09 12.88 -5.74
N SER A 340 22.79 14.17 -5.73
CA SER A 340 21.79 14.76 -6.62
C SER A 340 22.23 14.70 -8.09
N ALA A 341 23.52 14.95 -8.38
CA ALA A 341 24.07 14.82 -9.72
C ALA A 341 24.03 13.37 -10.22
N GLN A 342 24.45 12.42 -9.38
CA GLN A 342 24.41 11.00 -9.71
C GLN A 342 22.98 10.50 -9.97
N GLN A 343 22.00 11.00 -9.20
CA GLN A 343 20.59 10.67 -9.44
C GLN A 343 20.07 11.23 -10.75
N ALA A 344 20.43 12.47 -11.08
CA ALA A 344 20.05 13.08 -12.35
C ALA A 344 20.60 12.30 -13.54
N GLU A 345 21.86 11.85 -13.46
CA GLU A 345 22.48 11.00 -14.47
C GLU A 345 21.77 9.65 -14.60
N ARG A 346 21.50 8.98 -13.47
CA ARG A 346 20.75 7.71 -13.45
C ARG A 346 19.35 7.88 -14.04
N LEU A 347 18.64 8.94 -13.69
CA LEU A 347 17.30 9.22 -14.24
C LEU A 347 17.37 9.45 -15.75
N ALA A 348 18.39 10.18 -16.23
CA ALA A 348 18.58 10.39 -17.66
C ALA A 348 18.86 9.07 -18.40
N GLN A 349 19.67 8.17 -17.83
CA GLN A 349 19.90 6.82 -18.39
C GLN A 349 18.62 5.98 -18.41
N GLU A 350 17.82 6.00 -17.32
CA GLU A 350 16.54 5.29 -17.25
C GLU A 350 15.53 5.83 -18.27
N GLN A 351 15.47 7.16 -18.47
CA GLN A 351 14.62 7.79 -19.49
C GLN A 351 15.08 7.44 -20.91
N GLN A 352 16.38 7.35 -21.14
CA GLN A 352 16.90 6.91 -22.43
C GLN A 352 16.55 5.44 -22.71
N ALA A 353 16.67 4.57 -21.73
CA ALA A 353 16.26 3.17 -21.83
C ALA A 353 14.74 3.04 -22.11
N LEU A 354 13.92 3.85 -21.44
CA LEU A 354 12.47 3.89 -21.70
C LEU A 354 12.15 4.37 -23.11
N TYR A 355 12.88 5.37 -23.62
CA TYR A 355 12.75 5.85 -24.99
C TYR A 355 13.01 4.72 -26.02
N GLU A 356 14.12 4.01 -25.87
CA GLU A 356 14.52 2.90 -26.75
C GLU A 356 13.50 1.74 -26.67
N GLU A 357 13.03 1.40 -25.46
CA GLU A 357 12.03 0.38 -25.27
C GLU A 357 10.68 0.76 -25.88
N THR A 358 10.25 2.01 -25.73
CA THR A 358 9.01 2.53 -26.32
C THR A 358 9.04 2.39 -27.84
N ALA A 359 10.15 2.81 -28.48
CA ALA A 359 10.33 2.68 -29.92
C ALA A 359 10.36 1.20 -30.37
N ARG A 360 11.05 0.34 -29.61
CA ARG A 360 11.15 -1.09 -29.88
C ARG A 360 9.80 -1.79 -29.78
N GLN A 361 9.04 -1.55 -28.69
CA GLN A 361 7.73 -2.18 -28.49
C GLN A 361 6.70 -1.68 -29.51
N GLY A 362 6.67 -0.37 -29.80
CA GLY A 362 5.78 0.20 -30.79
C GLY A 362 5.94 -0.45 -32.17
N ARG A 363 7.21 -0.63 -32.61
CA ARG A 363 7.54 -1.30 -33.88
C ARG A 363 7.23 -2.79 -33.86
N ALA A 364 7.68 -3.50 -32.82
CA ALA A 364 7.56 -4.95 -32.74
C ALA A 364 6.10 -5.45 -32.64
N GLN A 365 5.27 -4.70 -31.90
CA GLN A 365 3.87 -5.08 -31.67
C GLN A 365 2.89 -4.34 -32.57
N HIS A 366 3.37 -3.46 -33.45
CA HIS A 366 2.56 -2.63 -34.36
C HIS A 366 1.44 -1.86 -33.63
N ILE A 367 1.73 -1.38 -32.41
CA ILE A 367 0.74 -0.66 -31.61
C ILE A 367 0.54 0.73 -32.21
N ARG A 368 -0.67 0.97 -32.69
CA ARG A 368 -1.02 2.22 -33.39
C ARG A 368 -1.56 3.32 -32.49
N ARG A 369 -1.87 3.05 -31.23
CA ARG A 369 -2.46 4.01 -30.32
C ARG A 369 -1.54 4.26 -29.14
N TRP A 370 -1.24 5.55 -28.91
CA TRP A 370 -0.39 5.92 -27.77
C TRP A 370 -0.94 5.46 -26.41
N PRO A 371 -2.25 5.67 -26.10
CA PRO A 371 -2.78 5.26 -24.80
C PRO A 371 -2.64 3.75 -24.51
N ASP A 372 -2.67 2.90 -25.54
CA ASP A 372 -2.52 1.44 -25.38
C ASP A 372 -1.04 1.08 -25.14
N LEU A 373 -0.11 1.69 -25.90
CA LEU A 373 1.32 1.49 -25.70
C LEU A 373 1.76 2.03 -24.33
N ARG A 374 1.31 3.23 -23.95
CA ARG A 374 1.58 3.82 -22.63
C ARG A 374 1.10 2.90 -21.50
N GLN A 375 -0.09 2.31 -21.61
CA GLN A 375 -0.60 1.37 -20.63
C GLN A 375 0.27 0.12 -20.51
N GLN A 376 0.73 -0.45 -21.61
CA GLN A 376 1.62 -1.62 -21.59
C GLN A 376 2.97 -1.29 -20.93
N LEU A 377 3.58 -0.17 -21.31
CA LEU A 377 4.84 0.31 -20.73
C LEU A 377 4.67 0.57 -19.23
N LEU A 378 3.56 1.19 -18.82
CA LEU A 378 3.25 1.44 -17.42
C LEU A 378 3.12 0.13 -16.63
N LEU A 379 2.44 -0.89 -17.15
CA LEU A 379 2.30 -2.18 -16.49
C LEU A 379 3.65 -2.89 -16.32
N SER A 380 4.56 -2.73 -17.30
CA SER A 380 5.93 -3.30 -17.24
C SER A 380 6.85 -2.54 -16.28
N HIS A 381 6.64 -1.23 -16.13
CA HIS A 381 7.50 -0.33 -15.34
C HIS A 381 6.73 0.36 -14.21
N PHE A 382 5.74 -0.32 -13.63
CA PHE A 382 4.86 0.27 -12.63
C PHE A 382 5.65 0.89 -11.46
N GLY A 383 5.32 2.15 -11.15
CA GLY A 383 5.98 2.92 -10.10
C GLY A 383 7.41 3.38 -10.40
N ARG A 384 7.88 3.31 -11.66
CA ARG A 384 9.20 3.81 -12.08
C ARG A 384 9.12 5.18 -12.72
N PHE A 385 8.18 5.37 -13.63
CA PHE A 385 7.99 6.60 -14.41
C PHE A 385 6.57 7.13 -14.23
N THR A 386 6.43 8.44 -14.13
CA THR A 386 5.13 9.12 -14.08
C THR A 386 4.48 9.14 -15.45
N LEU A 387 3.16 9.37 -15.50
CA LEU A 387 2.46 9.57 -16.77
C LEU A 387 3.07 10.69 -17.62
N ALA A 388 3.46 11.80 -16.97
CA ALA A 388 4.10 12.92 -17.66
C ALA A 388 5.44 12.51 -18.32
N GLU A 389 6.20 11.61 -17.70
CA GLU A 389 7.45 11.12 -18.29
C GLU A 389 7.19 10.22 -19.49
N TYR A 390 6.19 9.33 -19.44
CA TYR A 390 5.78 8.58 -20.63
C TYR A 390 5.34 9.51 -21.77
N ASP A 391 4.55 10.54 -21.45
CA ASP A 391 4.08 11.50 -22.43
C ASP A 391 5.24 12.36 -23.00
N ALA A 392 6.25 12.68 -22.22
CA ALA A 392 7.47 13.32 -22.70
C ALA A 392 8.27 12.44 -23.69
N ILE A 393 8.30 11.12 -23.47
CA ILE A 393 8.95 10.17 -24.38
C ILE A 393 8.28 10.14 -25.75
N ILE A 394 6.95 10.04 -25.82
CA ILE A 394 6.27 10.06 -27.13
C ILE A 394 6.44 11.38 -27.84
N GLN A 395 6.41 12.50 -27.13
CA GLN A 395 6.68 13.82 -27.71
C GLN A 395 8.12 13.89 -28.30
N ARG A 396 9.10 13.31 -27.63
CA ARG A 396 10.47 13.23 -28.10
C ARG A 396 10.56 12.37 -29.37
N LEU A 397 9.95 11.18 -29.39
CA LEU A 397 9.91 10.28 -30.55
C LEU A 397 9.26 10.95 -31.78
N LEU A 398 8.21 11.75 -31.58
CA LEU A 398 7.56 12.52 -32.64
C LEU A 398 8.45 13.65 -33.16
N ARG A 399 9.11 14.40 -32.29
CA ARG A 399 10.03 15.49 -32.69
C ARG A 399 11.24 15.00 -33.44
N GLU A 400 11.80 13.87 -33.08
CA GLU A 400 12.96 13.24 -33.71
C GLU A 400 12.59 12.47 -35.00
N GLY A 401 11.28 12.38 -35.32
CA GLY A 401 10.78 11.67 -36.50
C GLY A 401 10.90 10.14 -36.43
N SER A 402 11.20 9.59 -35.23
CA SER A 402 11.27 8.14 -35.00
C SER A 402 9.91 7.46 -35.09
N VAL A 403 8.83 8.22 -34.91
CA VAL A 403 7.45 7.87 -35.11
C VAL A 403 6.71 9.05 -35.73
N ARG A 404 5.72 8.78 -36.55
CA ARG A 404 4.81 9.79 -37.10
C ARG A 404 3.43 9.61 -36.50
N CYS A 405 2.64 10.71 -36.44
CA CYS A 405 1.27 10.65 -35.98
C CYS A 405 0.33 11.17 -37.05
N GLN A 406 -0.69 10.37 -37.36
CA GLN A 406 -1.84 10.84 -38.12
C GLN A 406 -2.84 11.43 -37.11
N TRP A 407 -2.83 12.75 -37.02
CA TRP A 407 -3.71 13.50 -36.13
C TRP A 407 -5.12 13.57 -36.72
N ARG A 408 -6.10 13.20 -35.92
CA ARG A 408 -7.50 13.26 -36.34
C ARG A 408 -8.09 14.66 -36.24
N LYS A 409 -7.58 15.47 -35.30
CA LYS A 409 -7.96 16.87 -35.13
C LYS A 409 -6.79 17.78 -35.55
N GLN A 410 -7.06 18.73 -36.45
CA GLN A 410 -6.10 19.79 -36.78
C GLN A 410 -5.90 20.70 -35.55
N GLY A 411 -4.66 21.00 -35.20
CA GLY A 411 -4.33 21.78 -34.00
C GLY A 411 -4.30 20.90 -32.72
N GLY A 412 -4.06 19.61 -32.87
CA GLY A 412 -4.05 18.66 -31.77
C GLY A 412 -3.04 18.97 -30.67
N GLU A 413 -3.30 18.42 -29.52
CA GLU A 413 -2.40 18.44 -28.38
C GLU A 413 -1.06 17.78 -28.75
N PRO A 414 0.04 18.14 -28.10
CA PRO A 414 1.36 17.56 -28.38
C PRO A 414 1.45 16.05 -28.05
N ILE A 415 0.41 15.49 -27.46
CA ILE A 415 0.31 14.07 -27.06
C ILE A 415 -0.81 13.41 -27.87
N PRO A 416 -0.51 12.29 -28.58
CA PRO A 416 -1.52 11.58 -29.35
C PRO A 416 -2.69 11.08 -28.49
N ALA A 417 -3.91 11.40 -28.88
CA ALA A 417 -5.14 10.96 -28.23
C ALA A 417 -5.55 9.55 -28.65
N MET A 418 -6.70 9.09 -28.16
CA MET A 418 -7.23 7.75 -28.42
C MET A 418 -7.53 7.49 -29.91
N ASP A 419 -7.89 8.56 -30.64
CA ASP A 419 -8.30 8.50 -32.05
C ASP A 419 -7.13 8.72 -33.02
N ASP A 420 -5.97 9.15 -32.54
CA ASP A 420 -4.78 9.38 -33.34
C ASP A 420 -4.04 8.09 -33.61
N VAL A 421 -3.39 7.99 -34.78
CA VAL A 421 -2.71 6.79 -35.22
C VAL A 421 -1.22 7.00 -35.32
N LEU A 422 -0.46 6.22 -34.59
CA LEU A 422 1.00 6.18 -34.65
C LEU A 422 1.47 5.33 -35.85
N LEU A 423 2.47 5.82 -36.57
CA LEU A 423 3.15 5.16 -37.67
C LEU A 423 4.62 5.02 -37.29
N TRP A 424 5.03 3.79 -36.98
CA TRP A 424 6.37 3.44 -36.53
C TRP A 424 7.35 3.24 -37.68
#